data_37e1d20d72e38cef1b3052a332ac3b28
#
_entry.id   37e1d20d72e38cef1b3052a332ac3b28
#
_cell.length_a   1.000
_cell.length_b   1.000
_cell.length_c   1.000
_cell.angle_alpha   90.00
_cell.angle_beta   90.00
_cell.angle_gamma   90.00
#
_symmetry.space_group_name_H-M   'P 1'
#
loop_
_entity.id
_entity.type
_entity.pdbx_description
1 polymer ?
#
loop_
_entity_poly.entity_id
_entity_poly.type
_entity_poly.pdbx_seq_one_letter_code
_entity_poly.pdbx_strand_id
1 'polypeptide(L)'
;GGSTAAGNVTSHAEFNIWADPEAAAFVFDSGISLTMAGLNLTRQVTMGQPEIDTMSASSTPTAAAGAGALDYYSDFSMAHYGVKQSAMHDPCAVLEVVRPELFGRQAMSVNIETAGVHTRGMTVCDQRANAVAPDTDVLVDAASSVVVELIVQAAIDPAS
;
A
#
# COMPACT_ATOMS: atom_id res chain seq x y z
N GLY A 1 1.78 1.17 -5.26
CA GLY A 1 2.91 2.13 -5.17
C GLY A 1 2.48 3.56 -5.00
N GLY A 2 3.45 4.48 -4.86
CA GLY A 2 3.21 5.89 -4.69
C GLY A 2 2.77 6.32 -3.30
N SER A 3 2.53 7.63 -3.13
CA SER A 3 2.03 8.20 -1.88
C SER A 3 1.49 9.61 -2.12
N THR A 4 0.44 10.00 -1.42
CA THR A 4 0.01 11.41 -1.32
C THR A 4 0.75 12.16 -0.22
N ALA A 5 1.66 11.51 0.50
CA ALA A 5 2.40 12.01 1.66
C ALA A 5 3.89 11.68 1.54
N ALA A 6 4.57 11.47 2.66
CA ALA A 6 5.99 11.10 2.67
C ALA A 6 6.27 9.75 2.00
N GLY A 7 7.42 9.64 1.37
CA GLY A 7 7.94 8.39 0.81
C GLY A 7 8.43 7.38 1.87
N ASN A 8 9.13 6.35 1.42
CA ASN A 8 9.78 5.36 2.27
C ASN A 8 11.25 5.10 1.86
N VAL A 9 11.63 5.36 0.61
CA VAL A 9 13.02 5.25 0.13
C VAL A 9 13.73 6.58 0.21
N THR A 10 13.04 7.64 -0.22
CA THR A 10 13.46 9.03 0.03
C THR A 10 12.37 9.74 0.82
N SER A 11 12.59 11.00 1.19
CA SER A 11 11.58 11.81 1.86
C SER A 11 10.28 11.97 1.05
N HIS A 12 10.33 11.79 -0.27
CA HIS A 12 9.22 12.03 -1.18
C HIS A 12 8.83 10.82 -2.04
N ALA A 13 9.76 9.89 -2.29
CA ALA A 13 9.54 8.78 -3.20
C ALA A 13 9.22 7.47 -2.47
N GLU A 14 8.17 6.80 -2.94
CA GLU A 14 7.86 5.43 -2.60
C GLU A 14 8.70 4.48 -3.47
N PHE A 15 9.03 3.29 -2.95
CA PHE A 15 9.99 2.36 -3.53
C PHE A 15 9.69 1.98 -4.98
N ASN A 16 8.46 1.60 -5.31
CA ASN A 16 8.12 1.15 -6.67
C ASN A 16 8.24 2.30 -7.68
N ILE A 17 7.80 3.49 -7.31
CA ILE A 17 7.92 4.67 -8.18
C ILE A 17 9.38 5.14 -8.27
N TRP A 18 10.12 5.07 -7.15
CA TRP A 18 11.54 5.41 -7.12
C TRP A 18 12.39 4.48 -7.98
N ALA A 19 12.05 3.18 -8.04
CA ALA A 19 12.80 2.17 -8.78
C ALA A 19 12.83 2.45 -10.28
N ASP A 20 11.72 2.90 -10.88
CA ASP A 20 11.63 3.32 -12.29
C ASP A 20 10.57 4.42 -12.46
N PRO A 21 10.94 5.68 -12.19
CA PRO A 21 10.00 6.80 -12.31
C PRO A 21 9.54 7.05 -13.75
N GLU A 22 10.36 6.75 -14.74
CA GLU A 22 10.02 6.91 -16.16
C GLU A 22 8.95 5.89 -16.58
N ALA A 23 9.07 4.63 -16.18
CA ALA A 23 8.05 3.63 -16.42
C ALA A 23 6.74 3.98 -15.69
N ALA A 24 6.84 4.45 -14.44
CA ALA A 24 5.67 4.92 -13.69
C ALA A 24 4.99 6.10 -14.41
N ALA A 25 5.75 7.11 -14.86
CA ALA A 25 5.22 8.24 -15.61
C ALA A 25 4.51 7.77 -16.89
N PHE A 26 5.12 6.86 -17.64
CA PHE A 26 4.50 6.30 -18.84
C PHE A 26 3.14 5.63 -18.54
N VAL A 27 3.01 4.92 -17.42
CA VAL A 27 1.75 4.28 -17.01
C VAL A 27 0.71 5.34 -16.62
N PHE A 28 1.08 6.32 -15.79
CA PHE A 28 0.15 7.37 -15.34
C PHE A 28 -0.31 8.28 -16.49
N ASP A 29 0.55 8.54 -17.48
CA ASP A 29 0.24 9.35 -18.66
C ASP A 29 -0.50 8.56 -19.77
N SER A 30 -0.69 7.25 -19.61
CA SER A 30 -1.22 6.37 -20.67
C SER A 30 -2.70 6.57 -20.98
N GLY A 31 -3.46 7.23 -20.11
CA GLY A 31 -4.92 7.41 -20.22
C GLY A 31 -5.75 6.16 -19.91
N ILE A 32 -5.13 5.07 -19.41
CA ILE A 32 -5.88 3.93 -18.86
C ILE A 32 -6.51 4.29 -17.52
N SER A 33 -7.57 3.61 -17.13
CA SER A 33 -8.15 3.74 -15.79
C SER A 33 -7.18 3.20 -14.75
N LEU A 34 -6.77 4.04 -13.81
CA LEU A 34 -5.81 3.71 -12.77
C LEU A 34 -6.42 3.85 -11.37
N THR A 35 -6.08 2.90 -10.49
CA THR A 35 -6.29 3.02 -9.06
C THR A 35 -4.93 2.94 -8.35
N MET A 36 -4.59 3.97 -7.56
CA MET A 36 -3.34 4.03 -6.80
C MET A 36 -3.57 3.62 -5.34
N ALA A 37 -3.00 2.48 -4.94
CA ALA A 37 -2.88 2.06 -3.55
C ALA A 37 -1.50 2.48 -3.02
N GLY A 38 -1.40 3.70 -2.50
CA GLY A 38 -0.16 4.32 -2.04
C GLY A 38 0.10 4.12 -0.55
N LEU A 39 1.29 4.56 -0.09
CA LEU A 39 1.68 4.47 1.33
C LEU A 39 0.72 5.18 2.28
N ASN A 40 0.09 6.25 1.83
CA ASN A 40 -0.92 6.98 2.61
C ASN A 40 -2.09 6.11 3.03
N LEU A 41 -2.46 5.11 2.21
CA LEU A 41 -3.47 4.11 2.52
C LEU A 41 -2.85 2.92 3.25
N THR A 42 -1.84 2.28 2.66
CA THR A 42 -1.35 0.97 3.12
C THR A 42 -0.76 1.02 4.52
N ARG A 43 -0.28 2.17 4.97
CA ARG A 43 0.14 2.41 6.37
C ARG A 43 -1.02 2.46 7.37
N GLN A 44 -2.27 2.52 6.92
CA GLN A 44 -3.44 2.41 7.79
C GLN A 44 -3.81 0.94 8.06
N VAL A 45 -3.35 0.02 7.20
CA VAL A 45 -3.62 -1.42 7.31
C VAL A 45 -2.35 -2.10 7.80
N THR A 46 -2.25 -2.33 9.09
CA THR A 46 -1.06 -2.89 9.72
C THR A 46 -1.39 -4.18 10.47
N MET A 47 -0.47 -5.13 10.43
CA MET A 47 -0.52 -6.39 11.19
C MET A 47 0.66 -6.44 12.15
N GLY A 48 0.42 -7.03 13.33
CA GLY A 48 1.42 -7.16 14.38
C GLY A 48 1.34 -8.50 15.08
N GLN A 49 1.74 -8.55 16.36
CA GLN A 49 1.81 -9.79 17.13
C GLN A 49 0.49 -10.57 17.21
N PRO A 50 -0.70 -9.93 17.37
CA PRO A 50 -1.97 -10.67 17.43
C PRO A 50 -2.26 -11.48 16.17
N GLU A 51 -1.96 -10.93 14.98
CA GLU A 51 -2.17 -11.60 13.70
C GLU A 51 -1.14 -12.71 13.49
N ILE A 52 0.13 -12.47 13.88
CA ILE A 52 1.20 -13.47 13.87
C ILE A 52 0.81 -14.67 14.76
N ASP A 53 0.33 -14.43 15.97
CA ASP A 53 -0.08 -15.46 16.91
C ASP A 53 -1.27 -16.27 16.36
N THR A 54 -2.26 -15.58 15.76
CA THR A 54 -3.43 -16.21 15.14
C THR A 54 -3.03 -17.14 14.00
N MET A 55 -2.17 -16.67 13.09
CA MET A 55 -1.68 -17.48 11.98
C MET A 55 -0.78 -18.62 12.45
N SER A 56 0.07 -18.40 13.47
CA SER A 56 0.94 -19.43 14.03
C SER A 56 0.18 -20.56 14.71
N ALA A 57 -1.02 -20.30 15.22
CA ALA A 57 -1.90 -21.31 15.79
C ALA A 57 -2.59 -22.19 14.74
N SER A 58 -2.56 -21.78 13.46
CA SER A 58 -3.11 -22.58 12.35
C SER A 58 -2.15 -23.67 11.90
N SER A 59 -2.70 -24.79 11.44
CA SER A 59 -1.92 -25.90 10.87
C SER A 59 -1.66 -25.78 9.36
N THR A 60 -2.14 -24.71 8.72
CA THR A 60 -1.98 -24.55 7.27
C THR A 60 -0.56 -24.06 6.93
N PRO A 61 0.05 -24.59 5.85
CA PRO A 61 1.36 -24.12 5.40
C PRO A 61 1.38 -22.62 5.04
N THR A 62 0.27 -22.10 4.51
CA THR A 62 0.11 -20.69 4.14
C THR A 62 0.18 -19.78 5.37
N ALA A 63 -0.52 -20.14 6.44
CA ALA A 63 -0.49 -19.39 7.69
C ALA A 63 0.90 -19.44 8.35
N ALA A 64 1.56 -20.59 8.34
CA ALA A 64 2.92 -20.72 8.89
C ALA A 64 3.93 -19.84 8.13
N ALA A 65 3.85 -19.83 6.80
CA ALA A 65 4.70 -18.96 5.96
C ALA A 65 4.40 -17.48 6.19
N GLY A 66 3.11 -17.12 6.25
CA GLY A 66 2.66 -15.74 6.52
C GLY A 66 3.11 -15.24 7.90
N ALA A 67 2.94 -16.05 8.95
CA ALA A 67 3.38 -15.71 10.30
C ALA A 67 4.90 -15.47 10.36
N GLY A 68 5.69 -16.36 9.75
CA GLY A 68 7.16 -16.22 9.71
C GLY A 68 7.62 -14.98 8.95
N ALA A 69 6.99 -14.69 7.81
CA ALA A 69 7.31 -13.48 7.03
C ALA A 69 6.95 -12.19 7.79
N LEU A 70 5.79 -12.16 8.45
CA LEU A 70 5.36 -11.00 9.24
C LEU A 70 6.23 -10.78 10.48
N ASP A 71 6.62 -11.83 11.18
CA ASP A 71 7.51 -11.72 12.36
C ASP A 71 8.86 -11.11 11.94
N TYR A 72 9.47 -11.65 10.88
CA TYR A 72 10.72 -11.09 10.33
C TYR A 72 10.57 -9.62 9.92
N TYR A 73 9.49 -9.28 9.20
CA TYR A 73 9.28 -7.91 8.71
C TYR A 73 8.91 -6.95 9.85
N SER A 74 8.24 -7.43 10.88
CA SER A 74 7.94 -6.64 12.09
C SER A 74 9.20 -6.27 12.87
N ASP A 75 10.17 -7.20 12.95
CA ASP A 75 11.47 -6.91 13.56
C ASP A 75 12.28 -5.89 12.74
N PHE A 76 12.24 -5.99 11.41
CA PHE A 76 12.79 -4.96 10.52
C PHE A 76 12.13 -3.59 10.76
N SER A 77 10.79 -3.55 10.84
CA SER A 77 10.04 -2.31 11.11
C SER A 77 10.38 -1.72 12.47
N MET A 78 10.56 -2.56 13.48
CA MET A 78 11.00 -2.10 14.80
C MET A 78 12.39 -1.49 14.76
N ALA A 79 13.33 -2.09 14.03
CA ALA A 79 14.70 -1.59 13.91
C ALA A 79 14.79 -0.27 13.14
N HIS A 80 13.94 -0.04 12.13
CA HIS A 80 14.02 1.10 11.22
C HIS A 80 13.03 2.23 11.55
N TYR A 81 11.86 1.90 12.08
CA TYR A 81 10.76 2.84 12.30
C TYR A 81 10.32 2.92 13.78
N GLY A 82 10.87 2.06 14.65
CA GLY A 82 10.55 2.04 16.08
C GLY A 82 9.15 1.47 16.40
N VAL A 83 8.51 0.78 15.46
CA VAL A 83 7.19 0.15 15.63
C VAL A 83 7.23 -1.31 15.20
N LYS A 84 6.74 -2.23 16.05
CA LYS A 84 6.69 -3.67 15.76
C LYS A 84 5.38 -4.02 15.05
N GLN A 85 5.18 -3.46 13.87
CA GLN A 85 4.03 -3.69 12.98
C GLN A 85 4.47 -3.65 11.52
N SER A 86 3.76 -4.37 10.67
CA SER A 86 3.99 -4.44 9.23
C SER A 86 2.81 -3.85 8.47
N ALA A 87 3.07 -2.88 7.60
CA ALA A 87 2.04 -2.36 6.70
C ALA A 87 1.75 -3.37 5.58
N MET A 88 0.47 -3.57 5.30
CA MET A 88 0.01 -4.50 4.26
C MET A 88 -0.12 -3.79 2.92
N HIS A 89 0.99 -3.72 2.18
CA HIS A 89 1.05 -2.99 0.93
C HIS A 89 0.29 -3.71 -0.20
N ASP A 90 0.80 -4.83 -0.67
CA ASP A 90 0.26 -5.56 -1.82
C ASP A 90 -1.14 -6.15 -1.57
N PRO A 91 -1.45 -6.68 -0.37
CA PRO A 91 -2.80 -7.17 -0.08
C PRO A 91 -3.89 -6.10 -0.24
N CYS A 92 -3.60 -4.83 0.06
CA CYS A 92 -4.55 -3.73 -0.15
C CYS A 92 -4.91 -3.57 -1.63
N ALA A 93 -3.92 -3.67 -2.53
CA ALA A 93 -4.17 -3.56 -3.97
C ALA A 93 -4.99 -4.75 -4.51
N VAL A 94 -4.76 -5.96 -3.99
CA VAL A 94 -5.56 -7.14 -4.36
C VAL A 94 -7.00 -7.02 -3.84
N LEU A 95 -7.15 -6.65 -2.57
CA LEU A 95 -8.48 -6.52 -1.94
C LEU A 95 -9.29 -5.37 -2.54
N GLU A 96 -8.64 -4.32 -3.04
CA GLU A 96 -9.31 -3.25 -3.75
C GLU A 96 -10.05 -3.76 -5.01
N VAL A 97 -9.47 -4.72 -5.71
CA VAL A 97 -10.09 -5.32 -6.90
C VAL A 97 -11.28 -6.22 -6.55
N VAL A 98 -11.18 -7.00 -5.49
CA VAL A 98 -12.19 -8.03 -5.15
C VAL A 98 -13.23 -7.54 -4.13
N ARG A 99 -12.90 -6.53 -3.34
CA ARG A 99 -13.75 -5.95 -2.26
C ARG A 99 -13.61 -4.42 -2.24
N PRO A 100 -13.91 -3.73 -3.36
CA PRO A 100 -13.69 -2.28 -3.50
C PRO A 100 -14.45 -1.45 -2.46
N GLU A 101 -15.55 -1.96 -1.90
CA GLU A 101 -16.35 -1.30 -0.87
C GLU A 101 -15.61 -1.10 0.46
N LEU A 102 -14.48 -1.77 0.65
CA LEU A 102 -13.64 -1.63 1.85
C LEU A 102 -12.73 -0.40 1.79
N PHE A 103 -12.67 0.29 0.66
CA PHE A 103 -11.72 1.38 0.43
C PHE A 103 -12.42 2.67 0.03
N GLY A 104 -12.03 3.78 0.68
CA GLY A 104 -12.39 5.12 0.25
C GLY A 104 -11.47 5.60 -0.87
N ARG A 105 -12.06 6.21 -1.91
CA ARG A 105 -11.35 6.73 -3.08
C ARG A 105 -11.54 8.22 -3.23
N GLN A 106 -10.52 8.88 -3.74
CA GLN A 106 -10.59 10.26 -4.20
C GLN A 106 -9.94 10.38 -5.56
N ALA A 107 -10.68 10.91 -6.53
CA ALA A 107 -10.12 11.18 -7.85
C ALA A 107 -9.16 12.37 -7.77
N MET A 108 -7.94 12.19 -8.26
CA MET A 108 -6.88 13.21 -8.27
C MET A 108 -6.19 13.25 -9.62
N SER A 109 -5.61 14.38 -9.99
CA SER A 109 -4.57 14.40 -11.01
C SER A 109 -3.26 13.97 -10.37
N VAL A 110 -2.62 12.95 -10.93
CA VAL A 110 -1.38 12.38 -10.41
C VAL A 110 -0.30 12.39 -11.47
N ASN A 111 0.81 13.07 -11.18
CA ASN A 111 1.98 13.11 -12.06
C ASN A 111 3.18 12.49 -11.35
N ILE A 112 4.10 11.91 -12.11
CA ILE A 112 5.35 11.37 -11.58
C ILE A 112 6.48 12.36 -11.83
N GLU A 113 7.18 12.76 -10.76
CA GLU A 113 8.35 13.64 -10.87
C GLU A 113 9.58 12.84 -11.30
N THR A 114 10.10 13.12 -12.50
CA THR A 114 11.23 12.38 -13.08
C THR A 114 12.55 13.15 -13.12
N ALA A 115 12.53 14.49 -12.91
CA ALA A 115 13.69 15.36 -13.10
C ALA A 115 14.21 16.04 -11.83
N GLY A 116 13.39 16.16 -10.79
CA GLY A 116 13.72 16.91 -9.58
C GLY A 116 14.87 16.32 -8.79
N VAL A 117 15.84 17.14 -8.39
CA VAL A 117 17.01 16.69 -7.62
C VAL A 117 16.62 16.07 -6.28
N HIS A 118 15.57 16.56 -5.64
CA HIS A 118 15.10 16.09 -4.32
C HIS A 118 13.76 15.35 -4.36
N THR A 119 13.03 15.44 -5.48
CA THR A 119 11.65 14.95 -5.61
C THR A 119 11.51 13.87 -6.68
N ARG A 120 12.59 13.47 -7.34
CA ARG A 120 12.55 12.38 -8.33
C ARG A 120 11.91 11.12 -7.73
N GLY A 121 10.92 10.56 -8.42
CA GLY A 121 10.11 9.42 -7.96
C GLY A 121 8.94 9.80 -7.05
N MET A 122 8.66 11.10 -6.84
CA MET A 122 7.49 11.54 -6.12
C MET A 122 6.23 11.40 -6.97
N THR A 123 5.15 10.87 -6.41
CA THR A 123 3.80 10.99 -6.95
C THR A 123 3.24 12.36 -6.56
N VAL A 124 3.13 13.26 -7.52
CA VAL A 124 2.60 14.62 -7.33
C VAL A 124 1.09 14.56 -7.49
N CYS A 125 0.38 14.38 -6.37
CA CYS A 125 -1.07 14.30 -6.32
C CYS A 125 -1.68 15.69 -6.10
N ASP A 126 -2.53 16.14 -7.00
CA ASP A 126 -3.22 17.43 -6.82
C ASP A 126 -4.44 17.26 -5.91
N GLN A 127 -4.28 17.69 -4.65
CA GLN A 127 -5.31 17.61 -3.60
C GLN A 127 -6.09 18.92 -3.44
N ARG A 128 -5.88 19.91 -4.31
CA ARG A 128 -6.60 21.18 -4.25
C ARG A 128 -8.05 21.02 -4.68
N ALA A 129 -8.96 21.78 -4.07
CA ALA A 129 -10.40 21.74 -4.38
C ALA A 129 -10.73 22.12 -5.84
N ASN A 130 -9.82 22.84 -6.50
CA ASN A 130 -9.93 23.29 -7.89
C ASN A 130 -8.94 22.57 -8.82
N ALA A 131 -8.50 21.37 -8.45
CA ALA A 131 -7.64 20.53 -9.28
C ALA A 131 -8.28 20.29 -10.66
N VAL A 132 -7.46 20.32 -11.70
CA VAL A 132 -7.92 20.19 -13.08
C VAL A 132 -7.82 18.70 -13.49
N ALA A 133 -8.93 18.20 -14.09
CA ALA A 133 -9.00 16.90 -14.74
C ALA A 133 -8.37 15.74 -13.94
N PRO A 134 -9.03 15.25 -12.87
CA PRO A 134 -8.57 14.06 -12.17
C PRO A 134 -8.57 12.86 -13.13
N ASP A 135 -7.50 12.08 -13.12
CA ASP A 135 -7.21 10.98 -14.02
C ASP A 135 -6.96 9.65 -13.31
N THR A 136 -6.80 9.70 -11.99
CA THR A 136 -6.42 8.56 -11.16
C THR A 136 -7.32 8.49 -9.92
N ASP A 137 -7.88 7.32 -9.66
CA ASP A 137 -8.52 7.02 -8.38
C ASP A 137 -7.44 6.71 -7.33
N VAL A 138 -7.31 7.58 -6.33
CA VAL A 138 -6.35 7.40 -5.24
C VAL A 138 -7.07 6.86 -4.02
N LEU A 139 -6.61 5.73 -3.48
CA LEU A 139 -7.14 5.18 -2.26
C LEU A 139 -6.68 6.03 -1.07
N VAL A 140 -7.63 6.50 -0.26
CA VAL A 140 -7.36 7.43 0.84
C VAL A 140 -7.76 6.90 2.21
N ASP A 141 -8.65 5.91 2.26
CA ASP A 141 -9.17 5.31 3.48
C ASP A 141 -9.43 3.82 3.30
N ALA A 142 -9.42 3.05 4.40
CA ALA A 142 -9.74 1.63 4.41
C ALA A 142 -10.50 1.23 5.68
N ALA A 143 -11.39 0.24 5.55
CA ALA A 143 -11.95 -0.50 6.68
C ALA A 143 -10.87 -1.44 7.25
N SER A 144 -9.82 -0.88 7.84
CA SER A 144 -8.53 -1.54 8.14
C SER A 144 -8.69 -2.83 8.93
N SER A 145 -9.58 -2.87 9.93
CA SER A 145 -9.82 -4.10 10.72
C SER A 145 -10.41 -5.24 9.88
N VAL A 146 -11.34 -4.91 8.97
CA VAL A 146 -11.95 -5.90 8.07
C VAL A 146 -10.94 -6.39 7.04
N VAL A 147 -10.12 -5.48 6.50
CA VAL A 147 -9.05 -5.81 5.55
C VAL A 147 -8.03 -6.76 6.21
N VAL A 148 -7.59 -6.47 7.42
CA VAL A 148 -6.67 -7.33 8.19
C VAL A 148 -7.30 -8.71 8.46
N GLU A 149 -8.58 -8.76 8.90
CA GLU A 149 -9.29 -10.01 9.12
C GLU A 149 -9.34 -10.87 7.86
N LEU A 150 -9.66 -10.29 6.71
CA LEU A 150 -9.69 -11.01 5.43
C LEU A 150 -8.31 -11.56 5.03
N ILE A 151 -7.24 -10.82 5.26
CA ILE A 151 -5.88 -11.29 4.99
C ILE A 151 -5.54 -12.50 5.87
N VAL A 152 -5.84 -12.42 7.17
CA VAL A 152 -5.62 -13.52 8.11
C VAL A 152 -6.47 -14.73 7.73
N GLN A 153 -7.75 -14.54 7.41
CA GLN A 153 -8.66 -15.63 6.99
C GLN A 153 -8.15 -16.31 5.73
N ALA A 154 -7.73 -15.58 4.70
CA ALA A 154 -7.16 -16.16 3.49
C ALA A 154 -5.87 -16.97 3.76
N ALA A 155 -5.10 -16.63 4.80
CA ALA A 155 -3.93 -17.37 5.20
C ALA A 155 -4.27 -18.68 5.94
N ILE A 156 -5.27 -18.65 6.83
CA ILE A 156 -5.65 -19.82 7.66
C ILE A 156 -6.64 -20.75 6.97
N ASP A 157 -7.44 -20.25 6.03
CA ASP A 157 -8.37 -21.04 5.22
C ASP A 157 -8.33 -20.59 3.74
N PRO A 158 -7.34 -21.03 2.98
CA PRO A 158 -7.16 -20.62 1.58
C PRO A 158 -8.22 -21.13 0.61
N ALA A 159 -9.20 -21.89 1.10
CA ALA A 159 -10.32 -22.40 0.29
C ALA A 159 -11.64 -21.66 0.56
N SER A 160 -11.63 -20.67 1.46
CA SER A 160 -12.81 -19.88 1.85
C SER A 160 -13.16 -18.77 0.84
#